data_7846ffaa34e4025ff7aab85875d1b5a4
#
_entry.id   7846ffaa34e4025ff7aab85875d1b5a4
#
_cell.length_a   1.000
_cell.length_b   1.000
_cell.length_c   1.000
_cell.angle_alpha   90.00
_cell.angle_beta   90.00
_cell.angle_gamma   90.00
#
_symmetry.space_group_name_H-M   'P 1'
#
loop_
_entity.id
_entity.type
_entity.pdbx_description
1 polymer ?
#
loop_
_entity_poly.entity_id
_entity_poly.type
_entity_poly.pdbx_seq_one_letter_code
_entity_poly.pdbx_strand_id
1 'polypeptide(L)'
;MSAAAEARGTYAPVDPRRYHESVAGERTEIARRPPVCLYLEVTNRCNLLCTTCPRTYEELEPPADMSWDLFVSIVDQVPDLARAVLHGVGEPMLVASLPRMVGYLKDRGVYVLFNTNGTVLSERNGRALIDAGLDELRVSLDASNRESFKAIRGRDYFGRILLNVRAFRELQEREGHTTPRVSLWLTGLKETVEQLPSFVKVAAEIGVKEVYLQRLVFFDEAAIGKARPEQALFERLTAGDAVYLKQAEDLAHSLGVTFSASGAASEPGPSLKGSGDGSPWSLCRRPWSLMYFTANGRALPCCIAPFSQHGYDNYTLGHAGHESLEEIWNGPAYRDFRAALLSDKPPKSCANCGLRWSL
;
A
#
# COMPACT_ATOMS: atom_id res chain seq x y z
N MET A 1 -19.91 24.96 13.73
CA MET A 1 -20.21 23.98 12.67
C MET A 1 -19.48 24.47 11.44
N SER A 2 -18.46 23.70 11.01
CA SER A 2 -17.51 24.11 9.95
C SER A 2 -18.14 23.96 8.57
N ALA A 3 -17.76 24.80 7.59
CA ALA A 3 -18.16 24.74 6.17
C ALA A 3 -17.91 23.35 5.53
N ALA A 4 -17.03 22.53 6.13
CA ALA A 4 -16.81 21.13 5.73
C ALA A 4 -18.00 20.18 5.97
N ALA A 5 -19.00 20.58 6.78
CA ALA A 5 -20.20 19.78 7.03
C ALA A 5 -21.28 19.99 5.96
N GLU A 6 -21.27 21.10 5.24
CA GLU A 6 -22.26 21.42 4.20
C GLU A 6 -21.92 20.83 2.82
N ALA A 7 -20.66 20.46 2.59
CA ALA A 7 -20.20 19.89 1.31
C ALA A 7 -20.41 18.36 1.18
N ARG A 8 -20.85 17.67 2.25
CA ARG A 8 -21.17 16.24 2.19
C ARG A 8 -22.52 16.04 1.50
N GLY A 9 -22.52 15.40 0.33
CA GLY A 9 -23.80 14.94 -0.20
C GLY A 9 -24.00 14.90 -1.70
N THR A 10 -22.99 15.21 -2.52
CA THR A 10 -23.13 15.13 -3.98
C THR A 10 -22.90 13.73 -4.56
N TYR A 11 -22.23 12.84 -3.84
CA TYR A 11 -21.93 11.50 -4.33
C TYR A 11 -22.40 10.40 -3.38
N ALA A 12 -22.74 9.23 -3.94
CA ALA A 12 -23.10 8.06 -3.14
C ALA A 12 -21.92 7.64 -2.23
N PRO A 13 -22.20 7.13 -1.01
CA PRO A 13 -21.17 6.59 -0.12
C PRO A 13 -20.34 5.53 -0.81
N VAL A 14 -19.03 5.53 -0.53
CA VAL A 14 -18.05 4.62 -1.13
C VAL A 14 -17.64 3.57 -0.11
N ASP A 15 -17.70 2.28 -0.50
CA ASP A 15 -17.05 1.22 0.28
C ASP A 15 -15.53 1.47 0.29
N PRO A 16 -14.92 1.71 1.46
CA PRO A 16 -13.49 2.02 1.55
C PRO A 16 -12.60 0.86 1.12
N ARG A 17 -13.10 -0.37 1.08
CA ARG A 17 -12.36 -1.55 0.60
C ARG A 17 -12.43 -1.69 -0.92
N ARG A 18 -13.45 -1.12 -1.55
CA ARG A 18 -13.72 -1.14 -2.99
C ARG A 18 -13.76 0.26 -3.60
N TYR A 19 -12.99 1.19 -3.03
CA TYR A 19 -13.04 2.61 -3.40
C TYR A 19 -12.83 2.87 -4.90
N HIS A 20 -12.08 2.03 -5.59
CA HIS A 20 -11.85 2.14 -7.04
C HIS A 20 -13.06 1.72 -7.90
N GLU A 21 -14.05 1.03 -7.33
CA GLU A 21 -15.32 0.75 -8.03
C GLU A 21 -16.17 2.00 -8.18
N SER A 22 -15.97 3.00 -7.33
CA SER A 22 -16.68 4.28 -7.39
C SER A 22 -16.49 5.06 -8.69
N VAL A 23 -15.50 4.71 -9.49
CA VAL A 23 -15.15 5.34 -10.77
C VAL A 23 -15.30 4.38 -11.96
N ALA A 24 -15.99 3.26 -11.77
CA ALA A 24 -16.27 2.30 -12.85
C ALA A 24 -17.08 2.99 -13.96
N GLY A 25 -16.52 3.06 -15.17
CA GLY A 25 -17.15 3.66 -16.35
C GLY A 25 -16.92 5.17 -16.53
N GLU A 26 -16.23 5.85 -15.64
CA GLU A 26 -16.05 7.32 -15.68
C GLU A 26 -14.59 7.75 -15.90
N ARG A 27 -13.82 7.00 -16.71
CA ARG A 27 -12.44 7.37 -17.01
C ARG A 27 -12.37 8.34 -18.18
N THR A 28 -12.18 9.61 -17.88
CA THR A 28 -12.00 10.71 -18.81
C THR A 28 -10.78 11.54 -18.41
N GLU A 29 -10.30 12.44 -19.25
CA GLU A 29 -9.16 13.33 -18.91
C GLU A 29 -9.45 14.18 -17.68
N ILE A 30 -10.69 14.63 -17.52
CA ILE A 30 -11.17 15.39 -16.35
C ILE A 30 -11.92 14.43 -15.44
N ALA A 31 -11.44 14.26 -14.21
CA ALA A 31 -12.17 13.47 -13.22
C ALA A 31 -13.42 14.24 -12.75
N ARG A 32 -14.59 13.60 -12.81
CA ARG A 32 -15.86 14.22 -12.45
C ARG A 32 -16.08 14.38 -10.96
N ARG A 33 -15.40 13.54 -10.14
CA ARG A 33 -15.50 13.59 -8.69
C ARG A 33 -14.12 13.78 -8.05
N PRO A 34 -14.05 14.33 -6.84
CA PRO A 34 -12.82 14.35 -6.05
C PRO A 34 -12.28 12.94 -5.77
N PRO A 35 -11.00 12.80 -5.39
CA PRO A 35 -10.46 11.52 -4.94
C PRO A 35 -11.22 11.04 -3.71
N VAL A 36 -11.43 9.74 -3.60
CA VAL A 36 -12.10 9.11 -2.45
C VAL A 36 -11.12 8.32 -1.57
N CYS A 37 -9.87 8.24 -2.01
CA CYS A 37 -8.78 7.63 -1.29
C CYS A 37 -7.54 8.53 -1.32
N LEU A 38 -6.90 8.71 -0.18
CA LEU A 38 -5.61 9.37 -0.08
C LEU A 38 -4.54 8.39 0.40
N TYR A 39 -3.43 8.36 -0.31
CA TYR A 39 -2.17 7.80 0.17
C TYR A 39 -1.32 8.96 0.68
N LEU A 40 -1.01 8.96 1.97
CA LEU A 40 -0.23 10.00 2.62
C LEU A 40 1.05 9.36 3.16
N GLU A 41 2.16 9.63 2.50
CA GLU A 41 3.46 9.22 3.00
C GLU A 41 3.83 10.09 4.19
N VAL A 42 3.50 9.61 5.39
CA VAL A 42 3.73 10.37 6.62
C VAL A 42 5.21 10.57 6.94
N THR A 43 6.07 9.75 6.33
CA THR A 43 7.53 9.89 6.37
C THR A 43 8.17 9.12 5.22
N ASN A 44 9.29 9.61 4.70
CA ASN A 44 10.17 8.87 3.80
C ASN A 44 11.40 8.28 4.52
N ARG A 45 11.48 8.40 5.85
CA ARG A 45 12.51 7.78 6.69
C ARG A 45 12.14 6.35 7.03
N CYS A 46 13.12 5.45 7.04
CA CYS A 46 12.92 4.06 7.44
C CYS A 46 14.17 3.53 8.16
N ASN A 47 13.97 2.63 9.09
CA ASN A 47 15.03 1.97 9.84
C ASN A 47 15.47 0.60 9.26
N LEU A 48 14.91 0.20 8.08
CA LEU A 48 15.32 -0.96 7.30
C LEU A 48 15.98 -0.57 5.97
N LEU A 49 16.66 -1.52 5.33
CA LEU A 49 17.41 -1.38 4.08
C LEU A 49 16.99 -2.49 3.09
N CYS A 50 15.68 -2.59 2.82
CA CYS A 50 15.13 -3.66 2.01
C CYS A 50 15.68 -3.65 0.58
N THR A 51 16.03 -4.82 0.06
CA THR A 51 16.56 -4.97 -1.31
C THR A 51 15.53 -4.65 -2.39
N THR A 52 14.24 -4.74 -2.06
CA THR A 52 13.12 -4.45 -2.97
C THR A 52 12.64 -3.01 -2.90
N CYS A 53 13.22 -2.16 -2.03
CA CYS A 53 12.75 -0.80 -1.82
C CYS A 53 13.66 0.24 -2.51
N PRO A 54 13.11 1.12 -3.37
CA PRO A 54 13.92 2.14 -4.07
C PRO A 54 14.63 3.08 -3.10
N ARG A 55 14.01 3.43 -1.97
CA ARG A 55 14.60 4.29 -0.94
C ARG A 55 15.98 3.81 -0.45
N THR A 56 16.25 2.51 -0.52
CA THR A 56 17.54 1.94 -0.08
C THR A 56 18.68 2.32 -1.03
N TYR A 57 18.38 2.62 -2.28
CA TYR A 57 19.36 2.79 -3.35
C TYR A 57 19.32 4.16 -4.00
N GLU A 58 18.28 4.93 -3.72
CA GLU A 58 18.06 6.24 -4.34
C GLU A 58 17.68 7.29 -3.31
N GLU A 59 18.14 8.50 -3.55
CA GLU A 59 17.70 9.70 -2.87
C GLU A 59 16.51 10.30 -3.62
N LEU A 60 15.31 9.81 -3.28
CA LEU A 60 14.06 10.19 -3.96
C LEU A 60 13.66 11.64 -3.66
N GLU A 61 13.76 12.03 -2.38
CA GLU A 61 13.50 13.36 -1.85
C GLU A 61 14.31 13.57 -0.56
N PRO A 62 14.52 14.83 -0.12
CA PRO A 62 15.09 15.09 1.20
C PRO A 62 14.30 14.35 2.30
N PRO A 63 15.01 13.73 3.28
CA PRO A 63 14.36 13.02 4.38
C PRO A 63 13.44 13.95 5.19
N ALA A 64 12.16 13.61 5.27
CA ALA A 64 11.14 14.39 5.95
C ALA A 64 10.10 13.52 6.66
N ASP A 65 9.44 14.11 7.64
CA ASP A 65 8.16 13.68 8.16
C ASP A 65 7.11 14.69 7.70
N MET A 66 5.94 14.24 7.23
CA MET A 66 4.85 15.12 6.83
C MET A 66 4.42 15.99 8.02
N SER A 67 4.46 17.29 7.84
CA SER A 67 4.05 18.20 8.91
C SER A 67 2.56 18.05 9.21
N TRP A 68 2.16 18.37 10.44
CA TRP A 68 0.76 18.35 10.83
C TRP A 68 -0.09 19.30 9.98
N ASP A 69 0.42 20.49 9.69
CA ASP A 69 -0.31 21.50 8.91
C ASP A 69 -0.51 21.06 7.45
N LEU A 70 0.51 20.47 6.83
CA LEU A 70 0.39 19.89 5.50
C LEU A 70 -0.62 18.73 5.48
N PHE A 71 -0.55 17.83 6.46
CA PHE A 71 -1.49 16.73 6.60
C PHE A 71 -2.94 17.20 6.69
N VAL A 72 -3.21 18.16 7.59
CA VAL A 72 -4.54 18.74 7.77
C VAL A 72 -5.00 19.46 6.51
N SER A 73 -4.13 20.27 5.90
CA SER A 73 -4.46 21.01 4.68
C SER A 73 -4.86 20.10 3.51
N ILE A 74 -4.23 18.93 3.39
CA ILE A 74 -4.59 17.94 2.38
C ILE A 74 -5.93 17.27 2.71
N VAL A 75 -6.11 16.78 3.94
CA VAL A 75 -7.29 16.00 4.34
C VAL A 75 -8.56 16.85 4.30
N ASP A 76 -8.50 18.10 4.74
CA ASP A 76 -9.66 18.99 4.82
C ASP A 76 -10.22 19.39 3.45
N GLN A 77 -9.45 19.24 2.38
CA GLN A 77 -9.90 19.50 1.01
C GLN A 77 -10.64 18.29 0.38
N VAL A 78 -10.75 17.16 1.09
CA VAL A 78 -11.44 15.95 0.58
C VAL A 78 -12.57 15.56 1.53
N PRO A 79 -13.73 16.24 1.48
CA PRO A 79 -14.83 16.03 2.42
C PRO A 79 -15.45 14.63 2.35
N ASP A 80 -15.45 14.00 1.16
CA ASP A 80 -15.99 12.64 0.92
C ASP A 80 -14.89 11.56 0.98
N LEU A 81 -13.81 11.81 1.70
CA LEU A 81 -12.72 10.84 1.86
C LEU A 81 -13.22 9.57 2.53
N ALA A 82 -13.22 8.46 1.79
CA ALA A 82 -13.65 7.16 2.31
C ALA A 82 -12.49 6.37 2.94
N ARG A 83 -11.27 6.56 2.42
CA ARG A 83 -10.10 5.78 2.82
C ARG A 83 -8.83 6.63 2.86
N ALA A 84 -8.04 6.43 3.90
CA ALA A 84 -6.68 6.95 3.99
C ALA A 84 -5.67 5.83 4.24
N VAL A 85 -4.56 5.89 3.53
CA VAL A 85 -3.45 4.95 3.65
C VAL A 85 -2.21 5.73 4.08
N LEU A 86 -1.79 5.55 5.32
CA LEU A 86 -0.73 6.36 5.94
C LEU A 86 0.65 5.69 5.77
N HIS A 87 1.02 5.38 4.53
CA HIS A 87 2.36 4.88 4.21
C HIS A 87 2.84 5.29 2.83
N GLY A 88 4.16 5.25 2.65
CA GLY A 88 4.88 5.41 1.39
C GLY A 88 6.13 4.53 1.39
N VAL A 89 7.29 5.09 1.08
CA VAL A 89 8.58 4.37 1.09
C VAL A 89 9.22 4.33 2.50
N GLY A 90 8.73 5.12 3.45
CA GLY A 90 9.20 5.16 4.83
C GLY A 90 8.51 4.17 5.78
N GLU A 91 8.89 4.23 7.06
CA GLU A 91 8.25 3.47 8.14
C GLU A 91 7.34 4.40 8.97
N PRO A 92 6.01 4.30 8.84
CA PRO A 92 5.07 5.22 9.49
C PRO A 92 5.20 5.28 11.02
N MET A 93 5.50 4.15 11.66
CA MET A 93 5.59 4.08 13.12
C MET A 93 6.82 4.79 13.71
N LEU A 94 7.70 5.37 12.89
CA LEU A 94 8.75 6.29 13.35
C LEU A 94 8.23 7.70 13.60
N VAL A 95 7.02 8.02 13.10
CA VAL A 95 6.41 9.35 13.24
C VAL A 95 5.62 9.43 14.54
N ALA A 96 6.04 10.29 15.45
CA ALA A 96 5.40 10.43 16.75
C ALA A 96 3.94 10.92 16.67
N SER A 97 3.60 11.71 15.65
CA SER A 97 2.23 12.21 15.41
C SER A 97 1.31 11.21 14.71
N LEU A 98 1.77 10.02 14.33
CA LEU A 98 0.96 9.03 13.61
C LEU A 98 -0.38 8.71 14.30
N PRO A 99 -0.45 8.42 15.62
CA PRO A 99 -1.74 8.17 16.28
C PRO A 99 -2.68 9.37 16.21
N ARG A 100 -2.15 10.59 16.31
CA ARG A 100 -2.92 11.83 16.15
C ARG A 100 -3.49 11.97 14.73
N MET A 101 -2.71 11.61 13.70
CA MET A 101 -3.17 11.61 12.31
C MET A 101 -4.27 10.57 12.09
N VAL A 102 -4.13 9.39 12.68
CA VAL A 102 -5.18 8.35 12.67
C VAL A 102 -6.46 8.88 13.29
N GLY A 103 -6.42 9.40 14.52
CA GLY A 103 -7.59 9.95 15.23
C GLY A 103 -8.28 11.06 14.43
N TYR A 104 -7.52 11.97 13.84
CA TYR A 104 -8.05 13.05 13.00
C TYR A 104 -8.87 12.55 11.81
N LEU A 105 -8.43 11.47 11.16
CA LEU A 105 -9.16 10.81 10.08
C LEU A 105 -10.38 10.05 10.60
N LYS A 106 -10.23 9.38 11.76
CA LYS A 106 -11.34 8.63 12.37
C LYS A 106 -12.48 9.53 12.81
N ASP A 107 -12.20 10.73 13.32
CA ASP A 107 -13.22 11.75 13.68
C ASP A 107 -14.06 12.17 12.45
N ARG A 108 -13.54 11.95 11.24
CA ARG A 108 -14.22 12.19 9.96
C ARG A 108 -14.88 10.95 9.36
N GLY A 109 -14.85 9.81 10.05
CA GLY A 109 -15.42 8.55 9.59
C GLY A 109 -14.60 7.86 8.48
N VAL A 110 -13.35 8.25 8.29
CA VAL A 110 -12.45 7.68 7.27
C VAL A 110 -11.96 6.30 7.70
N TYR A 111 -11.91 5.35 6.77
CA TYR A 111 -11.23 4.07 6.97
C TYR A 111 -9.72 4.24 6.87
N VAL A 112 -8.98 3.95 7.94
CA VAL A 112 -7.55 4.23 8.06
C VAL A 112 -6.73 2.96 8.17
N LEU A 113 -5.68 2.87 7.36
CA LEU A 113 -4.72 1.77 7.43
C LEU A 113 -3.31 2.23 7.08
N PHE A 114 -2.34 1.39 7.42
CA PHE A 114 -0.97 1.51 6.90
C PHE A 114 -0.21 0.17 6.96
N ASN A 115 0.89 0.12 6.18
CA ASN A 115 1.87 -0.95 6.28
C ASN A 115 2.99 -0.52 7.23
N THR A 116 3.48 -1.45 8.05
CA THR A 116 4.63 -1.26 8.94
C THR A 116 5.61 -2.41 8.81
N ASN A 117 6.86 -2.15 9.09
CA ASN A 117 7.87 -3.22 9.26
C ASN A 117 7.80 -3.88 10.65
N GLY A 118 6.96 -3.40 11.56
CA GLY A 118 6.73 -3.99 12.88
C GLY A 118 7.86 -3.84 13.90
N THR A 119 9.01 -3.24 13.54
CA THR A 119 10.19 -3.18 14.42
C THR A 119 9.99 -2.35 15.68
N VAL A 120 9.08 -1.37 15.63
CA VAL A 120 8.77 -0.44 16.73
C VAL A 120 7.32 -0.57 17.24
N LEU A 121 6.65 -1.67 16.92
CA LEU A 121 5.32 -2.02 17.43
C LEU A 121 5.43 -2.51 18.90
N SER A 122 5.76 -1.60 19.79
CA SER A 122 5.73 -1.86 21.24
C SER A 122 4.29 -1.86 21.77
N GLU A 123 4.06 -2.39 22.97
CA GLU A 123 2.74 -2.34 23.62
C GLU A 123 2.22 -0.90 23.72
N ARG A 124 3.07 0.07 24.10
CA ARG A 124 2.72 1.48 24.15
C ARG A 124 2.26 2.02 22.80
N ASN A 125 3.03 1.74 21.73
CA ASN A 125 2.71 2.24 20.40
C ASN A 125 1.46 1.53 19.84
N GLY A 126 1.32 0.23 20.09
CA GLY A 126 0.14 -0.55 19.71
C GLY A 126 -1.13 -0.03 20.37
N ARG A 127 -1.09 0.25 21.70
CA ARG A 127 -2.20 0.85 22.44
C ARG A 127 -2.61 2.21 21.83
N ALA A 128 -1.65 3.07 21.56
CA ALA A 128 -1.95 4.36 20.95
C ALA A 128 -2.66 4.25 19.58
N LEU A 129 -2.38 3.20 18.81
CA LEU A 129 -3.07 2.94 17.54
C LEU A 129 -4.50 2.40 17.76
N ILE A 130 -4.70 1.55 18.78
CA ILE A 130 -6.04 1.07 19.18
C ILE A 130 -6.89 2.26 19.63
N ASP A 131 -6.38 3.07 20.54
CA ASP A 131 -7.06 4.25 21.10
C ASP A 131 -7.39 5.28 20.03
N ALA A 132 -6.53 5.42 19.02
CA ALA A 132 -6.77 6.29 17.87
C ALA A 132 -7.80 5.73 16.87
N GLY A 133 -8.23 4.46 17.03
CA GLY A 133 -9.25 3.82 16.20
C GLY A 133 -8.76 3.32 14.84
N LEU A 134 -7.48 2.94 14.71
CA LEU A 134 -6.95 2.36 13.47
C LEU A 134 -7.79 1.16 13.02
N ASP A 135 -8.13 1.07 11.73
CA ASP A 135 -8.95 -0.02 11.20
C ASP A 135 -8.12 -1.24 10.77
N GLU A 136 -6.93 -1.02 10.18
CA GLU A 136 -6.12 -2.12 9.64
C GLU A 136 -4.63 -1.84 9.78
N LEU A 137 -3.88 -2.83 10.26
CA LEU A 137 -2.43 -2.82 10.38
C LEU A 137 -1.84 -3.97 9.56
N ARG A 138 -1.03 -3.65 8.57
CA ARG A 138 -0.37 -4.60 7.69
C ARG A 138 1.10 -4.70 8.07
N VAL A 139 1.53 -5.86 8.54
CA VAL A 139 2.93 -6.07 8.94
C VAL A 139 3.69 -6.75 7.80
N SER A 140 4.68 -6.05 7.28
CA SER A 140 5.52 -6.54 6.18
C SER A 140 6.67 -7.40 6.74
N LEU A 141 6.67 -8.71 6.48
CA LEU A 141 7.65 -9.64 7.04
C LEU A 141 8.57 -10.29 5.98
N ASP A 142 8.08 -10.66 4.79
CA ASP A 142 8.78 -11.17 3.59
C ASP A 142 9.54 -12.51 3.73
N ALA A 143 9.64 -13.10 4.90
CA ALA A 143 10.30 -14.39 5.10
C ALA A 143 9.76 -15.10 6.33
N SER A 144 9.94 -16.43 6.38
CA SER A 144 9.57 -17.27 7.52
C SER A 144 10.71 -17.58 8.48
N ASN A 145 11.91 -17.09 8.18
CA ASN A 145 13.10 -17.30 8.99
C ASN A 145 14.02 -16.08 9.02
N ARG A 146 14.92 -16.06 10.00
CA ARG A 146 15.83 -14.95 10.28
C ARG A 146 16.81 -14.67 9.15
N GLU A 147 17.33 -15.70 8.52
CA GLU A 147 18.36 -15.58 7.48
C GLU A 147 17.79 -14.91 6.24
N SER A 148 16.70 -15.45 5.69
CA SER A 148 16.02 -14.89 4.54
C SER A 148 15.47 -13.49 4.82
N PHE A 149 14.92 -13.26 6.03
CA PHE A 149 14.47 -11.93 6.44
C PHE A 149 15.62 -10.92 6.38
N LYS A 150 16.79 -11.25 6.96
CA LYS A 150 17.95 -10.37 6.95
C LYS A 150 18.46 -10.10 5.52
N ALA A 151 18.45 -11.11 4.67
CA ALA A 151 18.87 -10.98 3.27
C ALA A 151 17.95 -10.02 2.49
N ILE A 152 16.63 -10.08 2.70
CA ILE A 152 15.65 -9.24 1.99
C ILE A 152 15.53 -7.85 2.63
N ARG A 153 15.46 -7.80 3.98
CA ARG A 153 15.16 -6.56 4.72
C ARG A 153 16.40 -5.78 5.16
N GLY A 154 17.60 -6.31 4.91
CA GLY A 154 18.89 -5.65 5.14
C GLY A 154 19.32 -5.55 6.61
N ARG A 155 18.46 -5.93 7.56
CA ARG A 155 18.74 -5.92 9.00
C ARG A 155 18.06 -7.08 9.69
N ASP A 156 18.62 -7.50 10.82
CA ASP A 156 18.16 -8.66 11.58
C ASP A 156 17.20 -8.25 12.70
N TYR A 157 15.93 -8.08 12.32
CA TYR A 157 14.84 -7.79 13.28
C TYR A 157 13.75 -8.87 13.31
N PHE A 158 13.94 -10.02 12.65
CA PHE A 158 12.91 -11.06 12.53
C PHE A 158 12.29 -11.45 13.86
N GLY A 159 13.09 -11.91 14.82
CA GLY A 159 12.60 -12.32 16.14
C GLY A 159 11.93 -11.18 16.91
N ARG A 160 12.46 -9.96 16.81
CA ARG A 160 11.83 -8.77 17.43
C ARG A 160 10.45 -8.48 16.87
N ILE A 161 10.28 -8.55 15.56
CA ILE A 161 9.00 -8.31 14.91
C ILE A 161 7.97 -9.34 15.35
N LEU A 162 8.34 -10.63 15.39
CA LEU A 162 7.45 -11.69 15.86
C LEU A 162 7.00 -11.47 17.31
N LEU A 163 7.92 -11.09 18.19
CA LEU A 163 7.60 -10.77 19.59
C LEU A 163 6.66 -9.56 19.68
N ASN A 164 6.93 -8.50 18.94
CA ASN A 164 6.11 -7.30 18.91
C ASN A 164 4.68 -7.59 18.42
N VAL A 165 4.55 -8.32 17.31
CA VAL A 165 3.22 -8.64 16.74
C VAL A 165 2.44 -9.56 17.67
N ARG A 166 3.09 -10.59 18.24
CA ARG A 166 2.46 -11.46 19.23
C ARG A 166 1.95 -10.67 20.43
N ALA A 167 2.79 -9.85 21.04
CA ALA A 167 2.41 -9.03 22.19
C ALA A 167 1.26 -8.07 21.86
N PHE A 168 1.23 -7.52 20.64
CA PHE A 168 0.13 -6.68 20.18
C PHE A 168 -1.18 -7.48 20.03
N ARG A 169 -1.13 -8.70 19.49
CA ARG A 169 -2.30 -9.58 19.39
C ARG A 169 -2.82 -9.99 20.77
N GLU A 170 -1.93 -10.34 21.69
CA GLU A 170 -2.28 -10.65 23.08
C GLU A 170 -2.91 -9.44 23.80
N LEU A 171 -2.42 -8.23 23.54
CA LEU A 171 -3.02 -6.98 24.03
C LEU A 171 -4.45 -6.84 23.53
N GLN A 172 -4.68 -7.00 22.21
CA GLN A 172 -6.02 -6.91 21.63
C GLN A 172 -6.99 -7.94 22.24
N GLU A 173 -6.55 -9.19 22.38
CA GLU A 173 -7.36 -10.27 22.95
C GLU A 173 -7.69 -10.02 24.43
N ARG A 174 -6.70 -9.62 25.21
CA ARG A 174 -6.87 -9.32 26.65
C ARG A 174 -7.86 -8.20 26.89
N GLU A 175 -7.92 -7.21 26.00
CA GLU A 175 -8.76 -6.01 26.13
C GLU A 175 -10.03 -6.06 25.27
N GLY A 176 -10.24 -7.15 24.54
CA GLY A 176 -11.44 -7.37 23.73
C GLY A 176 -11.50 -6.51 22.46
N HIS A 177 -10.35 -6.03 21.96
CA HIS A 177 -10.29 -5.24 20.73
C HIS A 177 -10.24 -6.12 19.48
N THR A 178 -11.11 -5.85 18.51
CA THR A 178 -11.11 -6.51 17.19
C THR A 178 -10.40 -5.68 16.11
N THR A 179 -10.16 -4.42 16.37
CA THR A 179 -9.42 -3.49 15.52
C THR A 179 -8.16 -2.97 16.22
N PRO A 180 -7.12 -2.62 15.46
CA PRO A 180 -7.00 -2.81 14.02
C PRO A 180 -6.95 -4.27 13.62
N ARG A 181 -7.52 -4.61 12.46
CA ARG A 181 -7.34 -5.91 11.83
C ARG A 181 -5.86 -6.08 11.46
N VAL A 182 -5.24 -7.16 11.91
CA VAL A 182 -3.80 -7.41 11.69
C VAL A 182 -3.60 -8.47 10.63
N SER A 183 -2.74 -8.19 9.66
CA SER A 183 -2.34 -9.15 8.63
C SER A 183 -0.82 -9.17 8.42
N LEU A 184 -0.25 -10.34 8.08
CA LEU A 184 1.13 -10.44 7.62
C LEU A 184 1.19 -10.35 6.10
N TRP A 185 2.09 -9.53 5.62
CA TRP A 185 2.31 -9.30 4.19
C TRP A 185 3.70 -9.76 3.79
N LEU A 186 3.77 -10.51 2.70
CA LEU A 186 5.05 -10.91 2.10
C LEU A 186 5.04 -10.60 0.61
N THR A 187 6.21 -10.20 0.11
CA THR A 187 6.45 -10.03 -1.32
C THR A 187 6.69 -11.38 -1.97
N GLY A 188 6.01 -11.66 -3.06
CA GLY A 188 6.15 -12.92 -3.82
C GLY A 188 7.45 -12.96 -4.58
N LEU A 189 8.47 -13.55 -3.96
CA LEU A 189 9.80 -13.74 -4.50
C LEU A 189 10.07 -15.23 -4.78
N LYS A 190 10.77 -15.51 -5.87
CA LYS A 190 11.20 -16.86 -6.24
C LYS A 190 12.06 -17.52 -5.16
N GLU A 191 12.96 -16.75 -4.55
CA GLU A 191 13.83 -17.21 -3.50
C GLU A 191 13.16 -17.56 -2.17
N THR A 192 11.89 -17.17 -2.00
CA THR A 192 11.12 -17.42 -0.76
C THR A 192 9.84 -18.21 -0.97
N VAL A 193 9.52 -18.63 -2.19
CA VAL A 193 8.27 -19.35 -2.49
C VAL A 193 8.12 -20.64 -1.66
N GLU A 194 9.20 -21.40 -1.48
CA GLU A 194 9.23 -22.62 -0.66
C GLU A 194 8.93 -22.37 0.83
N GLN A 195 9.08 -21.11 1.28
CA GLN A 195 8.83 -20.72 2.67
C GLN A 195 7.36 -20.41 2.94
N LEU A 196 6.49 -20.38 1.93
CA LEU A 196 5.08 -20.00 2.10
C LEU A 196 4.33 -20.83 3.15
N PRO A 197 4.44 -22.17 3.19
CA PRO A 197 3.81 -22.95 4.25
C PRO A 197 4.32 -22.57 5.65
N SER A 198 5.65 -22.41 5.79
CA SER A 198 6.26 -21.99 7.05
C SER A 198 5.85 -20.57 7.46
N PHE A 199 5.64 -19.68 6.48
CA PHE A 199 5.16 -18.33 6.74
C PHE A 199 3.74 -18.32 7.30
N VAL A 200 2.85 -19.15 6.75
CA VAL A 200 1.49 -19.36 7.29
C VAL A 200 1.53 -19.89 8.71
N LYS A 201 2.42 -20.85 8.99
CA LYS A 201 2.62 -21.38 10.34
C LYS A 201 3.07 -20.29 11.32
N VAL A 202 4.05 -19.47 10.93
CA VAL A 202 4.51 -18.31 11.73
C VAL A 202 3.35 -17.37 12.03
N ALA A 203 2.50 -17.06 11.05
CA ALA A 203 1.33 -16.21 11.27
C ALA A 203 0.39 -16.78 12.33
N ALA A 204 0.05 -18.07 12.23
CA ALA A 204 -0.79 -18.75 13.21
C ALA A 204 -0.17 -18.74 14.61
N GLU A 205 1.13 -19.02 14.72
CA GLU A 205 1.87 -19.07 16.00
C GLU A 205 1.92 -17.73 16.74
N ILE A 206 1.87 -16.60 16.01
CA ILE A 206 1.84 -15.27 16.63
C ILE A 206 0.43 -14.65 16.69
N GLY A 207 -0.62 -15.47 16.49
CA GLY A 207 -2.02 -15.05 16.62
C GLY A 207 -2.55 -14.20 15.46
N VAL A 208 -1.87 -14.16 14.28
CA VAL A 208 -2.35 -13.46 13.11
C VAL A 208 -3.12 -14.41 12.20
N LYS A 209 -4.35 -14.01 11.87
CA LYS A 209 -5.29 -14.85 11.09
C LYS A 209 -5.36 -14.50 9.60
N GLU A 210 -4.53 -13.59 9.12
CA GLU A 210 -4.53 -13.17 7.73
C GLU A 210 -3.11 -13.07 7.19
N VAL A 211 -2.87 -13.73 6.07
CA VAL A 211 -1.62 -13.67 5.29
C VAL A 211 -1.93 -13.20 3.89
N TYR A 212 -1.14 -12.24 3.40
CA TYR A 212 -1.28 -11.71 2.07
C TYR A 212 0.03 -11.82 1.29
N LEU A 213 0.00 -12.53 0.17
CA LEU A 213 1.11 -12.63 -0.78
C LEU A 213 1.03 -11.50 -1.78
N GLN A 214 1.85 -10.47 -1.58
CA GLN A 214 1.89 -9.31 -2.45
C GLN A 214 2.78 -9.56 -3.65
N ARG A 215 2.35 -9.12 -4.82
CA ARG A 215 3.19 -9.11 -6.01
C ARG A 215 4.41 -8.21 -5.81
N LEU A 216 5.58 -8.68 -6.27
CA LEU A 216 6.76 -7.83 -6.43
C LEU A 216 6.48 -6.77 -7.51
N VAL A 217 6.71 -5.51 -7.16
CA VAL A 217 6.69 -4.41 -8.13
C VAL A 217 8.11 -4.21 -8.65
N PHE A 218 8.25 -4.30 -9.95
CA PHE A 218 9.49 -4.03 -10.67
C PHE A 218 9.16 -3.42 -12.04
N PHE A 219 10.14 -2.78 -12.65
CA PHE A 219 10.05 -2.22 -14.00
C PHE A 219 11.27 -2.68 -14.78
N ASP A 220 11.07 -3.08 -16.05
CA ASP A 220 12.09 -3.69 -16.90
C ASP A 220 13.28 -2.77 -17.20
N GLU A 221 13.07 -1.47 -17.12
CA GLU A 221 14.09 -0.45 -17.47
C GLU A 221 15.06 -0.20 -16.32
N ALA A 222 15.50 -1.19 -15.67
CA ALA A 222 16.60 -1.00 -14.81
C ALA A 222 16.37 -0.74 -13.34
N ALA A 223 17.14 -1.36 -12.62
CA ALA A 223 18.00 -0.89 -11.53
C ALA A 223 17.42 0.13 -10.54
N ILE A 224 16.12 0.42 -10.55
CA ILE A 224 15.47 1.16 -9.46
C ILE A 224 15.22 0.17 -8.34
N GLY A 225 16.07 0.25 -7.33
CA GLY A 225 16.17 -0.81 -6.36
C GLY A 225 16.79 -2.07 -6.97
N LYS A 226 16.90 -3.14 -6.21
CA LYS A 226 17.46 -4.42 -6.70
C LYS A 226 16.40 -5.44 -7.06
N ALA A 227 15.12 -5.04 -7.08
CA ALA A 227 14.07 -5.91 -7.54
C ALA A 227 14.18 -6.13 -9.05
N ARG A 228 14.26 -7.39 -9.45
CA ARG A 228 14.43 -7.80 -10.85
C ARG A 228 13.25 -8.67 -11.28
N PRO A 229 12.91 -8.65 -12.58
CA PRO A 229 11.86 -9.50 -13.12
C PRO A 229 12.03 -10.98 -12.77
N GLU A 230 13.27 -11.48 -12.74
CA GLU A 230 13.58 -12.88 -12.45
C GLU A 230 13.22 -13.30 -11.02
N GLN A 231 13.17 -12.35 -10.09
CA GLN A 231 12.80 -12.59 -8.70
C GLN A 231 11.28 -12.67 -8.50
N ALA A 232 10.49 -12.17 -9.46
CA ALA A 232 9.05 -12.15 -9.34
C ALA A 232 8.46 -13.56 -9.41
N LEU A 233 7.64 -13.91 -8.45
CA LEU A 233 6.92 -15.18 -8.41
C LEU A 233 5.79 -15.20 -9.44
N PHE A 234 5.02 -14.11 -9.52
CA PHE A 234 3.88 -13.99 -10.43
C PHE A 234 4.35 -13.94 -11.89
N GLU A 235 3.57 -14.54 -12.81
CA GLU A 235 3.86 -14.73 -14.24
C GLU A 235 5.00 -15.73 -14.54
N ARG A 236 5.69 -16.19 -13.52
CA ARG A 236 6.87 -17.07 -13.64
C ARG A 236 6.76 -18.32 -12.77
N LEU A 237 5.53 -18.63 -12.35
CA LEU A 237 5.23 -19.84 -11.58
C LEU A 237 5.61 -21.08 -12.38
N THR A 238 6.45 -21.90 -11.76
CA THR A 238 6.72 -23.27 -12.24
C THR A 238 5.74 -24.25 -11.57
N ALA A 239 5.66 -25.47 -12.09
CA ALA A 239 4.90 -26.54 -11.43
C ALA A 239 5.40 -26.79 -9.99
N GLY A 240 6.72 -26.65 -9.73
CA GLY A 240 7.30 -26.75 -8.40
C GLY A 240 6.82 -25.65 -7.45
N ASP A 241 6.78 -24.39 -7.92
CA ASP A 241 6.29 -23.26 -7.13
C ASP A 241 4.81 -23.44 -6.74
N ALA A 242 4.00 -23.97 -7.67
CA ALA A 242 2.58 -24.23 -7.43
C ALA A 242 2.33 -25.24 -6.29
N VAL A 243 3.25 -26.17 -6.05
CA VAL A 243 3.17 -27.11 -4.93
C VAL A 243 3.24 -26.35 -3.59
N TYR A 244 4.16 -25.40 -3.44
CA TYR A 244 4.28 -24.62 -2.19
C TYR A 244 3.09 -23.70 -1.96
N LEU A 245 2.53 -23.12 -3.02
CA LEU A 245 1.28 -22.34 -2.93
C LEU A 245 0.13 -23.21 -2.42
N LYS A 246 -0.06 -24.38 -3.01
CA LYS A 246 -1.12 -25.32 -2.58
C LYS A 246 -0.92 -25.78 -1.14
N GLN A 247 0.30 -26.12 -0.75
CA GLN A 247 0.63 -26.48 0.64
C GLN A 247 0.33 -25.33 1.61
N ALA A 248 0.63 -24.08 1.23
CA ALA A 248 0.33 -22.92 2.04
C ALA A 248 -1.18 -22.70 2.19
N GLU A 249 -1.96 -22.87 1.12
CA GLU A 249 -3.43 -22.79 1.15
C GLU A 249 -4.05 -23.84 2.07
N ASP A 250 -3.62 -25.12 1.91
CA ASP A 250 -4.13 -26.25 2.71
C ASP A 250 -3.79 -26.07 4.20
N LEU A 251 -2.56 -25.63 4.49
CA LEU A 251 -2.12 -25.38 5.85
C LEU A 251 -2.87 -24.17 6.45
N ALA A 252 -3.06 -23.09 5.71
CA ALA A 252 -3.83 -21.94 6.13
C ALA A 252 -5.26 -22.34 6.51
N HIS A 253 -5.91 -23.12 5.66
CA HIS A 253 -7.23 -23.65 5.95
C HIS A 253 -7.26 -24.48 7.26
N SER A 254 -6.30 -25.37 7.45
CA SER A 254 -6.21 -26.21 8.65
C SER A 254 -5.94 -25.44 9.93
N LEU A 255 -5.24 -24.31 9.86
CA LEU A 255 -4.89 -23.44 10.99
C LEU A 255 -5.89 -22.28 11.20
N GLY A 256 -6.95 -22.18 10.40
CA GLY A 256 -7.91 -21.08 10.46
C GLY A 256 -7.29 -19.73 10.09
N VAL A 257 -6.29 -19.73 9.20
CA VAL A 257 -5.65 -18.54 8.63
C VAL A 257 -6.21 -18.28 7.23
N THR A 258 -6.61 -17.04 6.96
CA THR A 258 -6.98 -16.63 5.60
C THR A 258 -5.70 -16.36 4.81
N PHE A 259 -5.47 -17.11 3.75
CA PHE A 259 -4.38 -16.87 2.81
C PHE A 259 -4.94 -16.29 1.52
N SER A 260 -4.42 -15.13 1.10
CA SER A 260 -4.82 -14.46 -0.13
C SER A 260 -3.61 -13.89 -0.86
N ALA A 261 -3.73 -13.65 -2.16
CA ALA A 261 -2.65 -13.17 -3.00
C ALA A 261 -3.10 -12.08 -3.96
N SER A 262 -2.18 -11.19 -4.35
CA SER A 262 -2.37 -10.27 -5.46
C SER A 262 -2.46 -11.03 -6.77
N GLY A 263 -3.58 -10.89 -7.49
CA GLY A 263 -3.79 -11.63 -8.72
C GLY A 263 -3.75 -13.13 -8.45
N ALA A 264 -4.87 -13.66 -8.05
CA ALA A 264 -5.08 -15.00 -7.54
C ALA A 264 -4.06 -16.05 -7.98
N ALA A 265 -3.46 -16.73 -7.05
CA ALA A 265 -2.59 -17.87 -7.34
C ALA A 265 -3.31 -18.95 -8.15
N SER A 266 -4.63 -19.06 -8.02
CA SER A 266 -5.45 -20.08 -8.69
C SER A 266 -6.31 -19.56 -9.84
N GLU A 267 -6.78 -18.30 -9.82
CA GLU A 267 -7.49 -17.68 -10.94
C GLU A 267 -7.31 -16.16 -10.95
N PRO A 268 -7.04 -15.56 -12.13
CA PRO A 268 -7.07 -14.10 -12.25
C PRO A 268 -8.46 -13.61 -11.86
N GLY A 269 -8.53 -12.62 -10.96
CA GLY A 269 -9.79 -11.97 -10.61
C GLY A 269 -10.55 -11.51 -11.87
N PRO A 270 -11.88 -11.32 -11.79
CA PRO A 270 -12.71 -10.99 -12.95
C PRO A 270 -12.24 -9.76 -13.74
N SER A 271 -11.55 -8.83 -13.07
CA SER A 271 -10.98 -7.62 -13.68
C SER A 271 -9.78 -7.85 -14.60
N LEU A 272 -9.20 -9.04 -14.58
CA LEU A 272 -7.92 -9.35 -15.24
C LEU A 272 -8.08 -10.30 -16.43
N LYS A 273 -9.21 -10.95 -16.58
CA LYS A 273 -9.49 -11.89 -17.70
C LYS A 273 -9.72 -11.22 -19.06
N GLY A 274 -9.70 -9.89 -19.14
CA GLY A 274 -10.17 -9.15 -20.33
C GLY A 274 -9.13 -8.43 -21.16
N SER A 275 -7.86 -8.29 -20.73
CA SER A 275 -6.85 -7.57 -21.51
C SER A 275 -5.97 -8.51 -22.33
N GLY A 276 -6.59 -9.20 -23.29
CA GLY A 276 -5.84 -9.91 -24.32
C GLY A 276 -5.10 -9.01 -25.31
N ASP A 277 -5.18 -7.68 -25.11
CA ASP A 277 -4.68 -6.65 -26.05
C ASP A 277 -3.27 -6.11 -25.72
N GLY A 278 -2.64 -6.61 -24.67
CA GLY A 278 -1.29 -6.17 -24.28
C GLY A 278 -1.22 -4.80 -23.58
N SER A 279 -2.36 -4.19 -23.24
CA SER A 279 -2.44 -2.85 -22.61
C SER A 279 -2.90 -2.90 -21.14
N PRO A 280 -2.08 -3.43 -20.20
CA PRO A 280 -2.50 -3.65 -18.81
C PRO A 280 -2.88 -2.36 -18.07
N TRP A 281 -2.29 -1.22 -18.47
CA TRP A 281 -2.61 0.09 -17.92
C TRP A 281 -4.06 0.52 -18.20
N SER A 282 -4.69 -0.01 -19.26
CA SER A 282 -6.07 0.32 -19.63
C SER A 282 -7.09 -0.04 -18.56
N LEU A 283 -6.75 -0.92 -17.62
CA LEU A 283 -7.60 -1.30 -16.49
C LEU A 283 -7.45 -0.39 -15.27
N CYS A 284 -6.44 0.48 -15.25
CA CYS A 284 -6.13 1.30 -14.08
C CYS A 284 -7.25 2.31 -13.79
N ARG A 285 -7.69 2.37 -12.53
CA ARG A 285 -8.68 3.33 -12.01
C ARG A 285 -8.09 4.32 -11.01
N ARG A 286 -6.82 4.13 -10.63
CA ARG A 286 -6.18 4.91 -9.57
C ARG A 286 -6.18 6.41 -9.83
N PRO A 287 -5.82 6.93 -11.01
CA PRO A 287 -5.81 8.37 -11.27
C PRO A 287 -7.19 9.05 -11.28
N TRP A 288 -8.26 8.28 -11.09
CA TRP A 288 -9.63 8.78 -10.96
C TRP A 288 -10.24 8.55 -9.57
N SER A 289 -9.55 7.80 -8.70
CA SER A 289 -10.08 7.42 -7.39
C SER A 289 -9.18 7.78 -6.22
N LEU A 290 -7.88 7.95 -6.46
CA LEU A 290 -6.91 8.25 -5.40
C LEU A 290 -5.92 9.34 -5.78
N MET A 291 -5.38 10.01 -4.76
CA MET A 291 -4.16 10.81 -4.82
C MET A 291 -3.11 10.24 -3.86
N TYR A 292 -1.85 10.35 -4.25
CA TYR A 292 -0.72 10.03 -3.39
C TYR A 292 0.10 11.29 -3.13
N PHE A 293 0.41 11.56 -1.87
CA PHE A 293 1.28 12.66 -1.48
C PHE A 293 2.51 12.14 -0.74
N THR A 294 3.69 12.59 -1.17
CA THR A 294 4.95 12.32 -0.46
C THR A 294 5.01 13.11 0.85
N ALA A 295 5.95 12.75 1.72
CA ALA A 295 6.18 13.46 2.98
C ALA A 295 6.50 14.96 2.80
N ASN A 296 7.03 15.33 1.65
CA ASN A 296 7.32 16.71 1.27
C ASN A 296 6.16 17.40 0.53
N GLY A 297 5.05 16.72 0.26
CA GLY A 297 3.85 17.29 -0.37
C GLY A 297 3.75 17.15 -1.88
N ARG A 298 4.65 16.41 -2.56
CA ARG A 298 4.52 16.13 -4.00
C ARG A 298 3.34 15.20 -4.25
N ALA A 299 2.52 15.54 -5.22
CA ALA A 299 1.45 14.68 -5.71
C ALA A 299 1.98 13.72 -6.77
N LEU A 300 1.84 12.42 -6.55
CA LEU A 300 2.21 11.36 -7.48
C LEU A 300 0.97 10.62 -7.97
N PRO A 301 1.01 9.97 -9.15
CA PRO A 301 -0.18 9.33 -9.73
C PRO A 301 -0.70 8.13 -8.92
N CYS A 302 0.16 7.45 -8.17
CA CYS A 302 -0.24 6.30 -7.32
C CYS A 302 0.90 5.83 -6.40
N CYS A 303 0.59 4.91 -5.49
CA CYS A 303 1.56 4.32 -4.55
C CYS A 303 2.62 3.41 -5.21
N ILE A 304 2.48 3.05 -6.49
CA ILE A 304 3.45 2.26 -7.26
C ILE A 304 4.47 3.16 -7.96
N ALA A 305 4.12 4.41 -8.22
CA ALA A 305 4.98 5.35 -8.94
C ALA A 305 6.41 5.47 -8.37
N PRO A 306 6.62 5.48 -7.04
CA PRO A 306 7.98 5.49 -6.46
C PRO A 306 8.90 4.35 -6.89
N PHE A 307 8.31 3.26 -7.38
CA PHE A 307 9.05 2.06 -7.83
C PHE A 307 9.25 2.03 -9.33
N SER A 308 8.76 3.02 -10.09
CA SER A 308 8.67 2.93 -11.55
C SER A 308 9.80 3.59 -12.31
N GLN A 309 10.39 4.64 -11.79
CA GLN A 309 11.44 5.43 -12.45
C GLN A 309 12.34 6.11 -11.43
N HIS A 310 13.54 6.46 -11.84
CA HIS A 310 14.46 7.28 -11.05
C HIS A 310 13.91 8.69 -10.85
N GLY A 311 13.92 9.16 -9.60
CA GLY A 311 13.50 10.49 -9.21
C GLY A 311 12.01 10.76 -9.40
N TYR A 312 11.45 11.66 -8.62
CA TYR A 312 10.02 11.98 -8.67
C TYR A 312 9.64 13.02 -9.73
N ASP A 313 10.61 13.77 -10.27
CA ASP A 313 10.35 14.89 -11.18
C ASP A 313 9.65 14.46 -12.48
N ASN A 314 9.90 13.24 -12.94
CA ASN A 314 9.32 12.70 -14.17
C ASN A 314 7.84 12.35 -14.10
N TYR A 315 7.25 12.30 -12.89
CA TYR A 315 5.85 11.92 -12.67
C TYR A 315 5.19 12.64 -11.50
N THR A 316 5.75 13.77 -11.07
CA THR A 316 5.11 14.72 -10.16
C THR A 316 3.97 15.43 -10.89
N LEU A 317 2.77 15.38 -10.32
CA LEU A 317 1.55 15.92 -10.91
C LEU A 317 1.09 17.23 -10.24
N GLY A 318 1.79 17.70 -9.22
CA GLY A 318 1.54 18.93 -8.47
C GLY A 318 2.18 18.88 -7.10
N HIS A 319 1.94 19.91 -6.28
CA HIS A 319 2.52 20.03 -4.95
C HIS A 319 1.56 20.69 -3.95
N ALA A 320 1.10 19.91 -2.96
CA ALA A 320 0.11 20.36 -1.97
C ALA A 320 0.56 21.54 -1.08
N GLY A 321 1.86 21.84 -1.03
CA GLY A 321 2.37 23.03 -0.33
C GLY A 321 2.19 24.34 -1.10
N HIS A 322 1.79 24.27 -2.38
CA HIS A 322 1.73 25.44 -3.28
C HIS A 322 0.41 25.53 -4.05
N GLU A 323 -0.31 24.44 -4.18
CA GLU A 323 -1.53 24.30 -4.96
C GLU A 323 -2.63 23.66 -4.10
N SER A 324 -3.88 24.00 -4.35
CA SER A 324 -5.02 23.27 -3.79
C SER A 324 -5.15 21.88 -4.43
N LEU A 325 -5.82 20.95 -3.75
CA LEU A 325 -6.05 19.63 -4.31
C LEU A 325 -6.92 19.68 -5.58
N GLU A 326 -7.84 20.61 -5.69
CA GLU A 326 -8.67 20.79 -6.88
C GLU A 326 -7.82 21.25 -8.08
N GLU A 327 -6.91 22.21 -7.87
CA GLU A 327 -5.98 22.67 -8.89
C GLU A 327 -5.04 21.54 -9.35
N ILE A 328 -4.55 20.70 -8.44
CA ILE A 328 -3.75 19.52 -8.78
C ILE A 328 -4.60 18.47 -9.51
N TRP A 329 -5.76 18.09 -8.93
CA TRP A 329 -6.56 16.93 -9.36
C TRP A 329 -7.07 17.00 -10.80
N ASN A 330 -7.48 18.21 -11.24
CA ASN A 330 -7.89 18.48 -12.61
C ASN A 330 -6.99 19.49 -13.32
N GLY A 331 -5.80 19.73 -12.76
CA GLY A 331 -4.77 20.55 -13.39
C GLY A 331 -4.17 19.90 -14.63
N PRO A 332 -3.38 20.67 -15.39
CA PRO A 332 -2.82 20.20 -16.67
C PRO A 332 -2.06 18.89 -16.56
N ALA A 333 -1.18 18.74 -15.54
CA ALA A 333 -0.35 17.54 -15.37
C ALA A 333 -1.19 16.27 -15.13
N TYR A 334 -2.25 16.33 -14.29
CA TYR A 334 -3.14 15.18 -14.08
C TYR A 334 -3.99 14.87 -15.32
N ARG A 335 -4.45 15.89 -16.04
CA ARG A 335 -5.23 15.71 -17.27
C ARG A 335 -4.39 15.05 -18.35
N ASP A 336 -3.18 15.55 -18.60
CA ASP A 336 -2.24 14.98 -19.56
C ASP A 336 -1.87 13.52 -19.17
N PHE A 337 -1.66 13.26 -17.88
CA PHE A 337 -1.40 11.92 -17.38
C PHE A 337 -2.58 10.96 -17.64
N ARG A 338 -3.82 11.41 -17.38
CA ARG A 338 -5.04 10.61 -17.67
C ARG A 338 -5.23 10.40 -19.16
N ALA A 339 -5.05 11.45 -19.98
CA ALA A 339 -5.13 11.36 -21.43
C ALA A 339 -4.14 10.32 -21.99
N ALA A 340 -2.89 10.38 -21.54
CA ALA A 340 -1.87 9.39 -21.92
C ALA A 340 -2.26 7.97 -21.49
N LEU A 341 -2.82 7.81 -20.29
CA LEU A 341 -3.26 6.50 -19.77
C LEU A 341 -4.48 5.93 -20.51
N LEU A 342 -5.28 6.79 -21.15
CA LEU A 342 -6.41 6.40 -22.00
C LEU A 342 -6.02 6.10 -23.44
N SER A 343 -4.77 6.37 -23.82
CA SER A 343 -4.23 6.17 -25.15
C SER A 343 -3.43 4.86 -25.28
N ASP A 344 -2.93 4.58 -26.46
CA ASP A 344 -1.96 3.52 -26.76
C ASP A 344 -0.52 3.87 -26.34
N LYS A 345 -0.30 5.09 -25.84
CA LYS A 345 1.00 5.61 -25.39
C LYS A 345 0.94 6.01 -23.91
N PRO A 346 0.91 5.03 -23.00
CA PRO A 346 0.79 5.32 -21.58
C PRO A 346 2.02 6.07 -21.04
N PRO A 347 1.89 6.75 -19.90
CA PRO A 347 3.05 7.29 -19.20
C PRO A 347 4.09 6.18 -18.95
N LYS A 348 5.38 6.50 -19.00
CA LYS A 348 6.46 5.51 -18.76
C LYS A 348 6.28 4.74 -17.47
N SER A 349 5.83 5.42 -16.39
CA SER A 349 5.52 4.81 -15.11
C SER A 349 4.37 3.78 -15.14
N CYS A 350 3.61 3.71 -16.22
CA CYS A 350 2.46 2.83 -16.38
C CYS A 350 2.66 1.73 -17.44
N ALA A 351 3.55 1.94 -18.40
CA ALA A 351 3.74 1.04 -19.54
C ALA A 351 4.01 -0.42 -19.13
N ASN A 352 4.89 -0.61 -18.15
CA ASN A 352 5.24 -1.94 -17.62
C ASN A 352 4.64 -2.18 -16.22
N CYS A 353 3.60 -1.42 -15.87
CA CYS A 353 2.95 -1.56 -14.56
C CYS A 353 2.28 -2.92 -14.42
N GLY A 354 2.68 -3.63 -13.40
CA GLY A 354 2.12 -4.92 -13.06
C GLY A 354 0.68 -4.91 -12.55
N LEU A 355 -0.08 -3.86 -12.81
CA LEU A 355 -1.43 -3.68 -12.29
C LEU A 355 -2.41 -4.77 -12.75
N ARG A 356 -2.18 -5.38 -13.90
CA ARG A 356 -2.95 -6.52 -14.39
C ARG A 356 -3.06 -7.67 -13.37
N TRP A 357 -2.28 -7.62 -12.30
CA TRP A 357 -2.23 -8.65 -11.27
C TRP A 357 -2.62 -8.16 -9.87
N SER A 358 -2.96 -6.89 -9.68
CA SER A 358 -3.08 -6.30 -8.35
C SER A 358 -4.24 -5.30 -8.15
N LEU A 359 -5.32 -5.46 -8.90
CA LEU A 359 -6.56 -4.69 -8.62
C LEU A 359 -7.48 -5.45 -7.68
#